data_af14f16b03a89da6a44ee927a173da3f
#
_entry.id   af14f16b03a89da6a44ee927a173da3f
#
_cell.length_a   1.000
_cell.length_b   1.000
_cell.length_c   1.000
_cell.angle_alpha   90.00
_cell.angle_beta   90.00
_cell.angle_gamma   90.00
#
_symmetry.space_group_name_H-M   'P 1'
#
loop_
_entity.id
_entity.type
_entity.pdbx_description
1 polymer ?
#
loop_
_entity_poly.entity_id
_entity_poly.type
_entity_poly.pdbx_seq_one_letter_code
_entity_poly.pdbx_strand_id
1 'polypeptide(L)'
;MKLINSKIPENNTQKLIFIFLPFACGYFLSYLYRSTNAVLAPYLSNDLSINAEQLGLITSAYFLTFGLFQLPLGVLLDKFGARKVQSILFLVAATGAISFSLGNDVWSLVIARGLIGLGVSGALMGAFKAFAVWYPKERLPLLIGIFMSAGGMGAIVASTPLEMALQITDWRGIYLFLGIITIFTGALIFFIVPEKQETSNQEKPLPILKVLKHIYTSYAFWRIGPLSGIAGGTGLAILGLWAGPWLSDIGKFNKVEIANILFISTIMMTIGTTSLGVITDYLRKFNISPVGVMGGALFVFIIPLTIITFGIMPKAIWPWVALSITSLAATLAYAGLSQYFPTSYAARASTAINLICFLMAFVAQYTIGFIIQMVEPGKQSGYSIKAYQAGFGFFLGLLAISYIIFVIMSIIEINKKDIGTKDNGV
;
A
#
# COMPACT_ATOMS: atom_id res chain seq x y z
N MET A 1 18.50 -37.06 -2.27
CA MET A 1 17.75 -35.83 -1.98
C MET A 1 16.32 -36.00 -2.48
N LYS A 2 15.56 -36.92 -1.86
CA LYS A 2 14.15 -37.26 -2.14
C LYS A 2 13.34 -37.07 -0.83
N LEU A 3 13.44 -35.89 -0.25
CA LEU A 3 12.65 -35.53 0.95
C LEU A 3 11.63 -34.47 0.51
N ILE A 4 10.38 -34.83 0.70
CA ILE A 4 9.19 -34.04 0.54
C ILE A 4 8.67 -33.99 -0.92
N ASN A 5 8.20 -35.11 -1.43
CA ASN A 5 6.99 -35.12 -2.25
C ASN A 5 5.87 -34.63 -1.32
N SER A 6 5.66 -33.32 -1.24
CA SER A 6 4.53 -32.73 -0.54
C SER A 6 3.27 -33.30 -1.18
N LYS A 7 2.59 -34.22 -0.46
CA LYS A 7 1.31 -34.79 -0.88
C LYS A 7 0.42 -33.65 -1.33
N ILE A 8 -0.15 -33.76 -2.51
CA ILE A 8 -1.15 -32.81 -3.00
C ILE A 8 -2.22 -32.71 -1.91
N PRO A 9 -2.54 -31.51 -1.40
CA PRO A 9 -3.50 -31.36 -0.30
C PRO A 9 -4.87 -31.84 -0.77
N GLU A 10 -5.37 -32.89 -0.13
CA GLU A 10 -6.61 -33.57 -0.52
C GLU A 10 -7.84 -32.88 0.11
N ASN A 11 -7.69 -32.31 1.30
CA ASN A 11 -8.80 -31.69 2.02
C ASN A 11 -8.57 -30.18 2.27
N ASN A 12 -9.64 -29.49 2.68
CA ASN A 12 -9.63 -28.04 2.89
C ASN A 12 -8.68 -27.62 4.04
N THR A 13 -8.55 -28.43 5.09
CA THR A 13 -7.65 -28.15 6.22
C THR A 13 -6.20 -28.18 5.78
N GLN A 14 -5.82 -29.17 4.96
CA GLN A 14 -4.47 -29.24 4.41
C GLN A 14 -4.17 -28.04 3.48
N LYS A 15 -5.11 -27.63 2.65
CA LYS A 15 -4.95 -26.42 1.80
C LYS A 15 -4.79 -25.18 2.65
N LEU A 16 -5.54 -25.06 3.76
CA LEU A 16 -5.42 -23.94 4.68
C LEU A 16 -4.01 -23.89 5.31
N ILE A 17 -3.50 -25.02 5.81
CA ILE A 17 -2.20 -25.08 6.48
C ILE A 17 -1.04 -24.95 5.52
N PHE A 18 -1.09 -25.65 4.37
CA PHE A 18 0.07 -25.75 3.45
C PHE A 18 0.12 -24.65 2.37
N ILE A 19 -0.99 -23.95 2.13
CA ILE A 19 -1.04 -22.92 1.09
C ILE A 19 -1.43 -21.57 1.70
N PHE A 20 -2.59 -21.47 2.34
CA PHE A 20 -3.10 -20.20 2.81
C PHE A 20 -2.22 -19.60 3.90
N LEU A 21 -1.91 -20.33 4.95
CA LEU A 21 -1.19 -19.82 6.12
C LEU A 21 0.23 -19.30 5.79
N PRO A 22 1.08 -20.01 5.00
CA PRO A 22 2.39 -19.50 4.62
C PRO A 22 2.33 -18.17 3.87
N PHE A 23 1.40 -18.03 2.92
CA PHE A 23 1.22 -16.77 2.19
C PHE A 23 0.62 -15.68 3.09
N ALA A 24 -0.29 -16.01 4.02
CA ALA A 24 -0.85 -15.07 4.97
C ALA A 24 0.22 -14.49 5.92
N CYS A 25 1.14 -15.34 6.41
CA CYS A 25 2.32 -14.89 7.17
C CYS A 25 3.18 -13.92 6.33
N GLY A 26 3.37 -14.21 5.06
CA GLY A 26 4.12 -13.34 4.16
C GLY A 26 3.45 -11.97 3.94
N TYR A 27 2.13 -11.95 3.80
CA TYR A 27 1.38 -10.71 3.63
C TYR A 27 1.33 -9.89 4.92
N PHE A 28 1.21 -10.55 6.06
CA PHE A 28 1.37 -9.94 7.38
C PHE A 28 2.73 -9.21 7.50
N LEU A 29 3.84 -9.88 7.15
CA LEU A 29 5.17 -9.27 7.17
C LEU A 29 5.29 -8.08 6.20
N SER A 30 4.71 -8.18 5.01
CA SER A 30 4.71 -7.09 4.03
C SER A 30 4.07 -5.81 4.59
N TYR A 31 2.94 -5.92 5.29
CA TYR A 31 2.28 -4.78 5.92
C TYR A 31 3.01 -4.30 7.17
N LEU A 32 3.56 -5.22 7.95
CA LEU A 32 4.38 -4.89 9.12
C LEU A 32 5.57 -4.01 8.70
N TYR A 33 6.37 -4.44 7.70
CA TYR A 33 7.48 -3.63 7.17
C TYR A 33 7.07 -2.26 6.64
N ARG A 34 5.91 -2.19 5.99
CA ARG A 34 5.37 -0.94 5.45
C ARG A 34 5.00 0.05 6.54
N SER A 35 4.42 -0.43 7.64
CA SER A 35 3.80 0.40 8.66
C SER A 35 4.73 0.78 9.81
N THR A 36 5.91 0.16 9.95
CA THR A 36 6.85 0.43 11.06
C THR A 36 7.40 1.85 11.09
N ASN A 37 7.43 2.54 9.93
CA ASN A 37 8.16 3.81 9.79
C ASN A 37 7.61 4.91 10.69
N ALA A 38 6.29 5.04 10.83
CA ALA A 38 5.67 6.10 11.62
C ALA A 38 6.04 6.02 13.11
N VAL A 39 6.21 4.81 13.65
CA VAL A 39 6.65 4.57 15.04
C VAL A 39 8.16 4.71 15.16
N LEU A 40 8.92 4.20 14.18
CA LEU A 40 10.39 4.18 14.23
C LEU A 40 11.05 5.52 13.88
N ALA A 41 10.34 6.44 13.23
CA ALA A 41 10.88 7.71 12.75
C ALA A 41 11.63 8.51 13.86
N PRO A 42 11.08 8.72 15.06
CA PRO A 42 11.79 9.44 16.11
C PRO A 42 13.05 8.72 16.61
N TYR A 43 13.04 7.38 16.63
CA TYR A 43 14.18 6.58 17.05
C TYR A 43 15.33 6.67 16.05
N LEU A 44 15.02 6.55 14.75
CA LEU A 44 16.00 6.68 13.67
C LEU A 44 16.59 8.08 13.61
N SER A 45 15.74 9.12 13.73
CA SER A 45 16.21 10.52 13.69
C SER A 45 17.13 10.83 14.85
N ASN A 46 16.83 10.32 16.05
CA ASN A 46 17.67 10.59 17.24
C ASN A 46 18.98 9.78 17.21
N ASP A 47 18.96 8.51 16.81
CA ASP A 47 20.13 7.63 16.84
C ASP A 47 21.15 7.99 15.75
N LEU A 48 20.68 8.32 14.55
CA LEU A 48 21.53 8.59 13.39
C LEU A 48 21.64 10.08 13.04
N SER A 49 21.02 10.95 13.83
CA SER A 49 20.99 12.41 13.59
C SER A 49 20.51 12.78 12.18
N ILE A 50 19.56 12.01 11.64
CA ILE A 50 19.01 12.23 10.29
C ILE A 50 17.88 13.27 10.31
N ASN A 51 17.85 14.09 9.26
CA ASN A 51 16.85 15.14 9.08
C ASN A 51 15.60 14.61 8.34
N ALA A 52 14.59 15.47 8.17
CA ALA A 52 13.31 15.11 7.53
C ALA A 52 13.48 14.62 6.07
N GLU A 53 14.36 15.25 5.29
CA GLU A 53 14.64 14.84 3.91
C GLU A 53 15.24 13.43 3.86
N GLN A 54 16.24 13.17 4.68
CA GLN A 54 16.91 11.87 4.76
C GLN A 54 15.94 10.78 5.24
N LEU A 55 15.11 11.09 6.25
CA LEU A 55 14.07 10.18 6.73
C LEU A 55 13.04 9.86 5.64
N GLY A 56 12.59 10.87 4.91
CA GLY A 56 11.72 10.71 3.76
C GLY A 56 12.35 9.86 2.66
N LEU A 57 13.63 10.06 2.34
CA LEU A 57 14.39 9.30 1.34
C LEU A 57 14.50 7.82 1.73
N ILE A 58 14.96 7.52 2.96
CA ILE A 58 15.12 6.15 3.47
C ILE A 58 13.80 5.39 3.36
N THR A 59 12.73 6.01 3.84
CA THR A 59 11.44 5.32 3.93
C THR A 59 10.72 5.21 2.59
N SER A 60 10.89 6.18 1.69
CA SER A 60 10.28 6.19 0.36
C SER A 60 10.92 5.17 -0.59
N ALA A 61 12.19 4.82 -0.44
CA ALA A 61 12.89 3.83 -1.26
C ALA A 61 12.14 2.48 -1.31
N TYR A 62 11.47 2.11 -0.21
CA TYR A 62 10.57 0.96 -0.16
C TYR A 62 9.47 1.03 -1.22
N PHE A 63 8.77 2.16 -1.33
CA PHE A 63 7.65 2.31 -2.27
C PHE A 63 8.12 2.34 -3.72
N LEU A 64 9.27 2.94 -3.99
CA LEU A 64 9.86 2.98 -5.33
C LEU A 64 10.12 1.58 -5.87
N THR A 65 10.85 0.78 -5.10
CA THR A 65 11.22 -0.58 -5.54
C THR A 65 10.02 -1.51 -5.55
N PHE A 66 9.12 -1.40 -4.57
CA PHE A 66 7.85 -2.13 -4.51
C PHE A 66 7.00 -1.84 -5.76
N GLY A 67 6.84 -0.56 -6.12
CA GLY A 67 6.03 -0.14 -7.28
C GLY A 67 6.64 -0.59 -8.60
N LEU A 68 7.93 -0.32 -8.82
CA LEU A 68 8.60 -0.68 -10.07
C LEU A 68 8.63 -2.18 -10.31
N PHE A 69 8.77 -2.97 -9.25
CA PHE A 69 8.82 -4.43 -9.39
C PHE A 69 7.45 -5.06 -9.71
N GLN A 70 6.34 -4.34 -9.56
CA GLN A 70 5.02 -4.83 -9.99
C GLN A 70 5.00 -5.18 -11.49
N LEU A 71 5.79 -4.48 -12.32
CA LEU A 71 5.83 -4.72 -13.77
C LEU A 71 6.40 -6.09 -14.13
N PRO A 72 7.61 -6.49 -13.67
CA PRO A 72 8.18 -7.81 -13.97
C PRO A 72 7.53 -8.93 -13.13
N LEU A 73 6.93 -8.62 -11.98
CA LEU A 73 6.40 -9.60 -11.04
C LEU A 73 5.37 -10.54 -11.68
N GLY A 74 4.44 -10.01 -12.46
CA GLY A 74 3.43 -10.81 -13.14
C GLY A 74 4.06 -11.87 -14.06
N VAL A 75 5.05 -11.47 -14.85
CA VAL A 75 5.79 -12.38 -15.75
C VAL A 75 6.54 -13.45 -14.97
N LEU A 76 7.19 -13.06 -13.87
CA LEU A 76 7.92 -14.00 -13.02
C LEU A 76 6.98 -15.03 -12.38
N LEU A 77 5.83 -14.57 -11.88
CA LEU A 77 4.80 -15.44 -11.29
C LEU A 77 4.23 -16.42 -12.32
N ASP A 78 4.03 -15.99 -13.56
CA ASP A 78 3.53 -16.85 -14.64
C ASP A 78 4.60 -17.87 -15.08
N LYS A 79 5.86 -17.48 -15.14
CA LYS A 79 6.94 -18.34 -15.61
C LYS A 79 7.44 -19.32 -14.55
N PHE A 80 7.58 -18.88 -13.30
CA PHE A 80 8.25 -19.65 -12.25
C PHE A 80 7.32 -20.11 -11.14
N GLY A 81 6.05 -19.65 -11.14
CA GLY A 81 5.07 -19.96 -10.11
C GLY A 81 5.23 -19.15 -8.80
N ALA A 82 4.15 -19.07 -8.04
CA ALA A 82 4.08 -18.25 -6.82
C ALA A 82 5.07 -18.72 -5.74
N ARG A 83 5.25 -20.04 -5.58
CA ARG A 83 6.12 -20.64 -4.57
C ARG A 83 7.57 -20.16 -4.71
N LYS A 84 8.18 -20.36 -5.87
CA LYS A 84 9.60 -20.03 -6.12
C LYS A 84 9.83 -18.53 -6.07
N VAL A 85 8.98 -17.77 -6.77
CA VAL A 85 9.09 -16.31 -6.83
C VAL A 85 8.99 -15.69 -5.45
N GLN A 86 7.97 -16.05 -4.68
CA GLN A 86 7.75 -15.47 -3.35
C GLN A 86 8.86 -15.83 -2.36
N SER A 87 9.35 -17.08 -2.39
CA SER A 87 10.45 -17.50 -1.52
C SER A 87 11.75 -16.75 -1.81
N ILE A 88 12.09 -16.56 -3.08
CA ILE A 88 13.29 -15.80 -3.47
C ILE A 88 13.13 -14.33 -3.07
N LEU A 89 11.96 -13.75 -3.31
CA LEU A 89 11.68 -12.37 -2.93
C LEU A 89 11.79 -12.17 -1.41
N PHE A 90 11.34 -13.13 -0.60
CA PHE A 90 11.49 -13.04 0.86
C PHE A 90 12.95 -13.18 1.31
N LEU A 91 13.79 -13.90 0.61
CA LEU A 91 15.23 -13.88 0.89
C LEU A 91 15.83 -12.49 0.60
N VAL A 92 15.38 -11.82 -0.47
CA VAL A 92 15.80 -10.43 -0.76
C VAL A 92 15.29 -9.49 0.34
N ALA A 93 14.03 -9.62 0.79
CA ALA A 93 13.49 -8.81 1.88
C ALA A 93 14.26 -9.04 3.20
N ALA A 94 14.57 -10.27 3.52
CA ALA A 94 15.33 -10.63 4.72
C ALA A 94 16.75 -10.06 4.69
N THR A 95 17.44 -10.16 3.54
CA THR A 95 18.75 -9.53 3.34
C THR A 95 18.63 -8.02 3.56
N GLY A 96 17.61 -7.38 2.99
CA GLY A 96 17.33 -5.98 3.22
C GLY A 96 17.10 -5.64 4.70
N ALA A 97 16.32 -6.45 5.42
CA ALA A 97 16.03 -6.22 6.85
C ALA A 97 17.29 -6.36 7.74
N ILE A 98 18.09 -7.39 7.48
CA ILE A 98 19.37 -7.59 8.19
C ILE A 98 20.34 -6.46 7.85
N SER A 99 20.45 -6.06 6.57
CA SER A 99 21.28 -4.92 6.17
C SER A 99 20.81 -3.62 6.82
N PHE A 100 19.49 -3.43 6.97
CA PHE A 100 18.94 -2.26 7.66
C PHE A 100 19.35 -2.24 9.13
N SER A 101 19.30 -3.37 9.82
CA SER A 101 19.72 -3.47 11.22
C SER A 101 21.20 -3.16 11.44
N LEU A 102 22.04 -3.39 10.44
CA LEU A 102 23.49 -3.15 10.48
C LEU A 102 23.87 -1.76 9.94
N GLY A 103 22.92 -1.03 9.33
CA GLY A 103 23.18 0.25 8.69
C GLY A 103 23.51 1.36 9.68
N ASN A 104 24.52 2.18 9.34
CA ASN A 104 24.97 3.32 10.15
C ASN A 104 24.96 4.65 9.38
N ASP A 105 24.60 4.62 8.11
CA ASP A 105 24.51 5.80 7.26
C ASP A 105 23.24 5.78 6.39
N VAL A 106 22.88 6.96 5.86
CA VAL A 106 21.64 7.15 5.09
C VAL A 106 21.56 6.24 3.88
N TRP A 107 22.66 6.08 3.13
CA TRP A 107 22.64 5.32 1.88
C TRP A 107 22.53 3.82 2.10
N SER A 108 23.19 3.29 3.13
CA SER A 108 23.01 1.87 3.50
C SER A 108 21.57 1.57 3.89
N LEU A 109 20.92 2.49 4.62
CA LEU A 109 19.51 2.36 5.00
C LEU A 109 18.56 2.50 3.80
N VAL A 110 18.84 3.41 2.85
CA VAL A 110 18.08 3.58 1.60
C VAL A 110 18.10 2.30 0.79
N ILE A 111 19.30 1.73 0.56
CA ILE A 111 19.46 0.48 -0.19
C ILE A 111 18.74 -0.67 0.52
N ALA A 112 18.92 -0.78 1.83
CA ALA A 112 18.29 -1.82 2.63
C ALA A 112 16.74 -1.73 2.56
N ARG A 113 16.17 -0.53 2.66
CA ARG A 113 14.73 -0.28 2.46
C ARG A 113 14.26 -0.62 1.05
N GLY A 114 15.05 -0.29 0.05
CA GLY A 114 14.78 -0.69 -1.32
C GLY A 114 14.72 -2.22 -1.49
N LEU A 115 15.66 -2.96 -0.89
CA LEU A 115 15.64 -4.42 -0.89
C LEU A 115 14.42 -5.00 -0.17
N ILE A 116 14.04 -4.42 0.99
CA ILE A 116 12.82 -4.84 1.70
C ILE A 116 11.59 -4.61 0.79
N GLY A 117 11.43 -3.41 0.22
CA GLY A 117 10.30 -3.09 -0.65
C GLY A 117 10.18 -4.02 -1.86
N LEU A 118 11.31 -4.27 -2.53
CA LEU A 118 11.40 -5.21 -3.64
C LEU A 118 11.00 -6.63 -3.18
N GLY A 119 11.55 -7.08 -2.06
CA GLY A 119 11.36 -8.45 -1.58
C GLY A 119 9.95 -8.75 -1.08
N VAL A 120 9.20 -7.76 -0.58
CA VAL A 120 7.80 -7.97 -0.16
C VAL A 120 6.78 -7.62 -1.23
N SER A 121 7.20 -7.12 -2.39
CA SER A 121 6.31 -6.66 -3.47
C SER A 121 5.43 -7.77 -4.04
N GLY A 122 5.88 -9.03 -3.98
CA GLY A 122 5.16 -10.20 -4.45
C GLY A 122 4.11 -10.76 -3.49
N ALA A 123 4.08 -10.31 -2.22
CA ALA A 123 3.31 -10.95 -1.15
C ALA A 123 1.80 -11.05 -1.46
N LEU A 124 1.21 -10.03 -2.07
CA LEU A 124 -0.21 -10.03 -2.46
C LEU A 124 -0.44 -10.84 -3.73
N MET A 125 0.27 -10.53 -4.81
CA MET A 125 0.02 -11.13 -6.13
C MET A 125 0.45 -12.60 -6.17
N GLY A 126 1.52 -12.96 -5.46
CA GLY A 126 1.94 -14.35 -5.28
C GLY A 126 0.88 -15.20 -4.59
N ALA A 127 0.28 -14.66 -3.52
CA ALA A 127 -0.82 -15.34 -2.83
C ALA A 127 -2.04 -15.51 -3.73
N PHE A 128 -2.46 -14.46 -4.45
CA PHE A 128 -3.61 -14.53 -5.36
C PHE A 128 -3.40 -15.57 -6.46
N LYS A 129 -2.18 -15.61 -7.03
CA LYS A 129 -1.81 -16.65 -8.00
C LYS A 129 -1.91 -18.04 -7.39
N ALA A 130 -1.37 -18.25 -6.18
CA ALA A 130 -1.43 -19.52 -5.49
C ALA A 130 -2.89 -19.93 -5.20
N PHE A 131 -3.71 -19.00 -4.71
CA PHE A 131 -5.12 -19.29 -4.41
C PHE A 131 -5.92 -19.64 -5.66
N ALA A 132 -5.71 -18.95 -6.77
CA ALA A 132 -6.37 -19.24 -8.04
C ALA A 132 -6.04 -20.66 -8.56
N VAL A 133 -4.85 -21.19 -8.26
CA VAL A 133 -4.41 -22.53 -8.67
C VAL A 133 -4.99 -23.63 -7.78
N TRP A 134 -5.14 -23.36 -6.47
CA TRP A 134 -5.44 -24.39 -5.46
C TRP A 134 -6.88 -24.41 -4.96
N TYR A 135 -7.63 -23.32 -5.12
CA TYR A 135 -8.99 -23.19 -4.60
C TYR A 135 -10.00 -23.00 -5.74
N PRO A 136 -11.24 -23.48 -5.58
CA PRO A 136 -12.31 -23.23 -6.54
C PRO A 136 -12.68 -21.73 -6.56
N LYS A 137 -13.12 -21.25 -7.73
CA LYS A 137 -13.41 -19.83 -7.98
C LYS A 137 -14.44 -19.25 -7.00
N GLU A 138 -15.39 -20.05 -6.57
CA GLU A 138 -16.49 -19.69 -5.67
C GLU A 138 -15.99 -19.33 -4.26
N ARG A 139 -14.83 -19.88 -3.84
CA ARG A 139 -14.22 -19.64 -2.52
C ARG A 139 -13.22 -18.50 -2.51
N LEU A 140 -12.75 -18.05 -3.67
CA LEU A 140 -11.73 -17.01 -3.76
C LEU A 140 -12.12 -15.70 -3.07
N PRO A 141 -13.37 -15.17 -3.19
CA PRO A 141 -13.73 -13.92 -2.53
C PRO A 141 -13.59 -14.00 -1.00
N LEU A 142 -14.04 -15.09 -0.38
CA LEU A 142 -13.92 -15.29 1.06
C LEU A 142 -12.46 -15.41 1.49
N LEU A 143 -11.68 -16.23 0.77
CA LEU A 143 -10.25 -16.42 1.06
C LEU A 143 -9.46 -15.12 0.93
N ILE A 144 -9.72 -14.32 -0.09
CA ILE A 144 -9.10 -13.02 -0.28
C ILE A 144 -9.46 -12.08 0.87
N GLY A 145 -10.72 -12.05 1.30
CA GLY A 145 -11.15 -11.25 2.44
C GLY A 145 -10.40 -11.60 3.73
N ILE A 146 -10.31 -12.89 4.06
CA ILE A 146 -9.57 -13.35 5.24
C ILE A 146 -8.06 -13.06 5.08
N PHE A 147 -7.50 -13.26 3.89
CA PHE A 147 -6.10 -12.97 3.60
C PHE A 147 -5.76 -11.48 3.76
N MET A 148 -6.62 -10.58 3.31
CA MET A 148 -6.44 -9.13 3.49
C MET A 148 -6.42 -8.74 4.98
N SER A 149 -7.18 -9.45 5.83
CA SER A 149 -7.14 -9.24 7.28
C SER A 149 -5.77 -9.57 7.89
N ALA A 150 -5.03 -10.53 7.34
CA ALA A 150 -3.66 -10.81 7.80
C ALA A 150 -2.72 -9.60 7.56
N GLY A 151 -2.87 -8.88 6.46
CA GLY A 151 -2.16 -7.62 6.23
C GLY A 151 -2.54 -6.55 7.25
N GLY A 152 -3.85 -6.39 7.53
CA GLY A 152 -4.34 -5.48 8.57
C GLY A 152 -3.74 -5.78 9.94
N MET A 153 -3.64 -7.06 10.33
CA MET A 153 -2.97 -7.47 11.56
C MET A 153 -1.48 -7.08 11.57
N GLY A 154 -0.79 -7.20 10.44
CA GLY A 154 0.60 -6.75 10.30
C GLY A 154 0.75 -5.24 10.57
N ALA A 155 -0.15 -4.43 10.02
CA ALA A 155 -0.17 -3.00 10.27
C ALA A 155 -0.50 -2.64 11.73
N ILE A 156 -1.41 -3.40 12.37
CA ILE A 156 -1.75 -3.24 13.78
C ILE A 156 -0.53 -3.54 14.67
N VAL A 157 0.20 -4.63 14.40
CA VAL A 157 1.41 -4.99 15.15
C VAL A 157 2.53 -3.96 14.98
N ALA A 158 2.57 -3.25 13.87
CA ALA A 158 3.52 -2.16 13.61
C ALA A 158 3.25 -0.86 14.42
N SER A 159 2.25 -0.82 15.28
CA SER A 159 1.88 0.34 16.10
C SER A 159 2.21 0.11 17.59
N THR A 160 1.23 0.04 18.47
CA THR A 160 1.45 -0.15 19.91
C THR A 160 2.30 -1.39 20.26
N PRO A 161 2.10 -2.58 19.66
CA PRO A 161 2.96 -3.72 19.95
C PRO A 161 4.44 -3.49 19.60
N LEU A 162 4.69 -2.77 18.48
CA LEU A 162 6.05 -2.39 18.10
C LEU A 162 6.67 -1.42 19.10
N GLU A 163 5.92 -0.42 19.57
CA GLU A 163 6.39 0.52 20.60
C GLU A 163 6.72 -0.20 21.91
N MET A 164 5.90 -1.19 22.30
CA MET A 164 6.21 -2.04 23.48
C MET A 164 7.49 -2.85 23.28
N ALA A 165 7.74 -3.38 22.10
CA ALA A 165 8.96 -4.11 21.78
C ALA A 165 10.21 -3.20 21.82
N LEU A 166 10.07 -1.93 21.42
CA LEU A 166 11.14 -0.92 21.50
C LEU A 166 11.53 -0.50 22.93
N GLN A 167 10.74 -0.89 23.94
CA GLN A 167 11.13 -0.75 25.35
C GLN A 167 12.09 -1.87 25.81
N ILE A 168 12.15 -2.97 25.06
CA ILE A 168 12.98 -4.15 25.39
C ILE A 168 14.24 -4.18 24.52
N THR A 169 14.14 -3.70 23.27
CA THR A 169 15.23 -3.69 22.29
C THR A 169 15.19 -2.39 21.49
N ASP A 170 16.23 -2.16 20.68
CA ASP A 170 16.29 -1.01 19.77
C ASP A 170 15.69 -1.36 18.38
N TRP A 171 15.66 -0.36 17.48
CA TRP A 171 15.18 -0.55 16.11
C TRP A 171 16.03 -1.53 15.30
N ARG A 172 17.33 -1.67 15.62
CA ARG A 172 18.23 -2.65 14.99
C ARG A 172 17.83 -4.08 15.34
N GLY A 173 17.57 -4.33 16.63
CA GLY A 173 17.08 -5.62 17.10
C GLY A 173 15.72 -6.00 16.49
N ILE A 174 14.82 -5.02 16.35
CA ILE A 174 13.53 -5.24 15.65
C ILE A 174 13.76 -5.69 14.20
N TYR A 175 14.61 -4.98 13.43
CA TYR A 175 14.85 -5.33 12.03
C TYR A 175 15.61 -6.65 11.86
N LEU A 176 16.52 -6.97 12.76
CA LEU A 176 17.19 -8.27 12.78
C LEU A 176 16.18 -9.41 13.00
N PHE A 177 15.30 -9.26 14.00
CA PHE A 177 14.24 -10.22 14.28
C PHE A 177 13.28 -10.39 13.10
N LEU A 178 12.84 -9.29 12.49
CA LEU A 178 12.01 -9.32 11.29
C LEU A 178 12.72 -10.01 10.11
N GLY A 179 14.01 -9.78 9.93
CA GLY A 179 14.81 -10.45 8.93
C GLY A 179 14.83 -11.98 9.12
N ILE A 180 15.05 -12.44 10.34
CA ILE A 180 15.06 -13.88 10.69
C ILE A 180 13.68 -14.51 10.43
N ILE A 181 12.59 -13.87 10.87
CA ILE A 181 11.23 -14.38 10.62
C ILE A 181 10.92 -14.39 9.12
N THR A 182 11.43 -13.42 8.36
CA THR A 182 11.23 -13.36 6.90
C THR A 182 11.95 -14.50 6.20
N ILE A 183 13.17 -14.87 6.62
CA ILE A 183 13.87 -16.08 6.14
C ILE A 183 13.02 -17.33 6.43
N PHE A 184 12.54 -17.45 7.67
CA PHE A 184 11.72 -18.59 8.07
C PHE A 184 10.43 -18.67 7.24
N THR A 185 9.74 -17.55 7.01
CA THR A 185 8.53 -17.50 6.18
C THR A 185 8.82 -17.86 4.72
N GLY A 186 9.94 -17.38 4.16
CA GLY A 186 10.38 -17.74 2.82
C GLY A 186 10.70 -19.23 2.70
N ALA A 187 11.36 -19.79 3.69
CA ALA A 187 11.65 -21.22 3.77
C ALA A 187 10.35 -22.05 3.93
N LEU A 188 9.42 -21.58 4.75
CA LEU A 188 8.12 -22.21 4.95
C LEU A 188 7.34 -22.26 3.62
N ILE A 189 7.32 -21.17 2.85
CA ILE A 189 6.71 -21.17 1.52
C ILE A 189 7.44 -22.14 0.58
N PHE A 190 8.76 -22.12 0.57
CA PHE A 190 9.55 -22.95 -0.34
C PHE A 190 9.40 -24.45 -0.08
N PHE A 191 9.40 -24.89 1.18
CA PHE A 191 9.41 -26.30 1.54
C PHE A 191 8.00 -26.88 1.74
N ILE A 192 7.01 -26.08 2.18
CA ILE A 192 5.69 -26.58 2.55
C ILE A 192 4.67 -26.40 1.42
N VAL A 193 4.71 -25.27 0.68
CA VAL A 193 3.73 -25.06 -0.40
C VAL A 193 4.00 -26.05 -1.54
N PRO A 194 3.02 -26.87 -1.92
CA PRO A 194 3.21 -27.84 -3.00
C PRO A 194 3.29 -27.15 -4.37
N GLU A 195 4.09 -27.71 -5.27
CA GLU A 195 4.19 -27.22 -6.65
C GLU A 195 3.11 -27.87 -7.51
N LYS A 196 2.27 -27.06 -8.12
CA LYS A 196 1.29 -27.50 -9.13
C LYS A 196 1.63 -26.83 -10.44
N GLN A 197 2.01 -27.62 -11.44
CA GLN A 197 2.19 -27.10 -12.79
C GLN A 197 0.80 -26.74 -13.35
N GLU A 198 0.64 -25.49 -13.76
CA GLU A 198 -0.52 -25.12 -14.58
C GLU A 198 -0.34 -25.78 -15.95
N THR A 199 -1.26 -26.63 -16.35
CA THR A 199 -1.44 -27.02 -17.73
C THR A 199 -1.97 -25.78 -18.46
N SER A 200 -1.01 -25.02 -19.01
CA SER A 200 -1.30 -23.74 -19.66
C SER A 200 -1.98 -23.99 -21.00
N ASN A 201 -3.29 -23.92 -21.03
CA ASN A 201 -4.03 -23.48 -22.21
C ASN A 201 -4.03 -21.94 -22.25
N GLN A 202 -2.83 -21.33 -22.24
CA GLN A 202 -2.75 -19.88 -22.30
C GLN A 202 -2.83 -19.43 -23.75
N GLU A 203 -3.88 -18.68 -24.06
CA GLU A 203 -3.82 -17.70 -25.15
C GLU A 203 -2.52 -16.93 -25.07
N LYS A 204 -1.84 -16.73 -26.20
CA LYS A 204 -0.57 -16.00 -26.25
C LYS A 204 -0.66 -14.71 -25.44
N PRO A 205 0.19 -14.49 -24.44
CA PRO A 205 0.10 -13.30 -23.60
C PRO A 205 0.23 -12.06 -24.47
N LEU A 206 -0.77 -11.19 -24.43
CA LEU A 206 -0.73 -9.92 -25.14
C LEU A 206 0.51 -9.12 -24.71
N PRO A 207 1.21 -8.45 -25.63
CA PRO A 207 2.40 -7.66 -25.30
C PRO A 207 2.08 -6.64 -24.20
N ILE A 208 2.73 -6.78 -23.05
CA ILE A 208 2.46 -5.96 -21.84
C ILE A 208 2.53 -4.47 -22.17
N LEU A 209 3.57 -4.04 -22.86
CA LEU A 209 3.77 -2.64 -23.25
C LEU A 209 2.63 -2.08 -24.11
N LYS A 210 2.08 -2.90 -25.02
CA LYS A 210 0.95 -2.47 -25.88
C LYS A 210 -0.32 -2.25 -25.07
N VAL A 211 -0.59 -3.13 -24.10
CA VAL A 211 -1.77 -3.01 -23.21
C VAL A 211 -1.60 -1.82 -22.26
N LEU A 212 -0.44 -1.66 -21.65
CA LEU A 212 -0.16 -0.52 -20.76
C LEU A 212 -0.26 0.81 -21.54
N LYS A 213 0.30 0.87 -22.75
CA LYS A 213 0.16 2.06 -23.60
C LYS A 213 -1.32 2.38 -23.84
N HIS A 214 -2.14 1.39 -24.17
CA HIS A 214 -3.57 1.59 -24.39
C HIS A 214 -4.29 2.10 -23.12
N ILE A 215 -3.95 1.56 -21.94
CA ILE A 215 -4.52 2.01 -20.67
C ILE A 215 -4.10 3.45 -20.37
N TYR A 216 -2.79 3.76 -20.41
CA TYR A 216 -2.27 5.08 -20.06
C TYR A 216 -2.62 6.19 -21.06
N THR A 217 -3.04 5.86 -22.28
CA THR A 217 -3.54 6.84 -23.26
C THR A 217 -5.06 7.00 -23.23
N SER A 218 -5.78 6.20 -22.42
CA SER A 218 -7.24 6.24 -22.37
C SER A 218 -7.78 7.41 -21.55
N TYR A 219 -8.91 7.96 -21.97
CA TYR A 219 -9.65 8.98 -21.21
C TYR A 219 -10.02 8.52 -19.80
N ALA A 220 -10.48 7.28 -19.66
CA ALA A 220 -10.85 6.69 -18.38
C ALA A 220 -9.70 6.71 -17.38
N PHE A 221 -8.49 6.38 -17.84
CA PHE A 221 -7.30 6.41 -17.00
C PHE A 221 -6.98 7.82 -16.49
N TRP A 222 -6.97 8.83 -17.36
CA TRP A 222 -6.64 10.22 -16.98
C TRP A 222 -7.72 10.87 -16.12
N ARG A 223 -8.95 10.40 -16.19
CA ARG A 223 -10.01 10.81 -15.28
C ARG A 223 -9.83 10.22 -13.87
N ILE A 224 -9.50 8.94 -13.75
CA ILE A 224 -9.51 8.20 -12.49
C ILE A 224 -8.11 8.13 -11.84
N GLY A 225 -7.09 7.86 -12.66
CA GLY A 225 -5.73 7.53 -12.22
C GLY A 225 -5.03 8.63 -11.44
N PRO A 226 -4.98 9.88 -11.90
CA PRO A 226 -4.31 10.96 -11.18
C PRO A 226 -4.89 11.21 -9.80
N LEU A 227 -6.22 11.31 -9.66
CA LEU A 227 -6.86 11.51 -8.37
C LEU A 227 -6.59 10.34 -7.42
N SER A 228 -6.77 9.10 -7.90
CA SER A 228 -6.52 7.89 -7.11
C SER A 228 -5.04 7.79 -6.71
N GLY A 229 -4.11 8.04 -7.62
CA GLY A 229 -2.68 7.97 -7.36
C GLY A 229 -2.22 8.99 -6.34
N ILE A 230 -2.63 10.26 -6.50
CA ILE A 230 -2.26 11.34 -5.58
C ILE A 230 -2.88 11.09 -4.19
N ALA A 231 -4.18 10.76 -4.12
CA ALA A 231 -4.84 10.50 -2.84
C ALA A 231 -4.26 9.28 -2.13
N GLY A 232 -4.09 8.15 -2.84
CA GLY A 232 -3.52 6.92 -2.30
C GLY A 232 -2.07 7.10 -1.87
N GLY A 233 -1.25 7.74 -2.71
CA GLY A 233 0.15 8.03 -2.41
C GLY A 233 0.33 8.98 -1.22
N THR A 234 -0.45 10.06 -1.17
CA THR A 234 -0.45 11.01 -0.04
C THR A 234 -0.89 10.34 1.26
N GLY A 235 -1.98 9.54 1.21
CA GLY A 235 -2.44 8.78 2.37
C GLY A 235 -1.39 7.81 2.90
N LEU A 236 -0.72 7.06 2.00
CA LEU A 236 0.37 6.16 2.37
C LEU A 236 1.57 6.90 2.95
N ALA A 237 1.94 8.05 2.40
CA ALA A 237 3.06 8.85 2.91
C ALA A 237 2.77 9.44 4.29
N ILE A 238 1.60 10.05 4.47
CA ILE A 238 1.23 10.70 5.72
C ILE A 238 1.00 9.68 6.82
N LEU A 239 0.13 8.68 6.62
CA LEU A 239 -0.16 7.68 7.65
C LEU A 239 1.00 6.70 7.89
N GLY A 240 1.79 6.42 6.84
CA GLY A 240 2.90 5.46 6.91
C GLY A 240 4.20 6.03 7.49
N LEU A 241 4.38 7.35 7.51
CA LEU A 241 5.57 7.99 8.06
C LEU A 241 5.25 9.28 8.82
N TRP A 242 4.66 10.28 8.13
CA TRP A 242 4.63 11.66 8.62
C TRP A 242 3.66 11.89 9.77
N ALA A 243 2.72 10.96 10.02
CA ALA A 243 1.82 11.03 11.17
C ALA A 243 2.58 11.01 12.50
N GLY A 244 3.59 10.13 12.66
CA GLY A 244 4.40 10.05 13.87
C GLY A 244 5.11 11.36 14.20
N PRO A 245 5.98 11.87 13.31
CA PRO A 245 6.65 13.17 13.49
C PRO A 245 5.67 14.33 13.73
N TRP A 246 4.57 14.44 12.96
CA TRP A 246 3.59 15.51 13.16
C TRP A 246 2.92 15.45 14.53
N LEU A 247 2.51 14.27 14.98
CA LEU A 247 1.90 14.07 16.30
C LEU A 247 2.87 14.40 17.42
N SER A 248 4.17 14.11 17.24
CA SER A 248 5.22 14.48 18.18
C SER A 248 5.47 15.98 18.18
N ASP A 249 5.71 16.57 16.99
CA ASP A 249 6.18 17.93 16.86
C ASP A 249 5.08 18.97 17.12
N ILE A 250 3.88 18.71 16.60
CA ILE A 250 2.75 19.67 16.64
C ILE A 250 1.72 19.27 17.68
N GLY A 251 1.33 17.99 17.73
CA GLY A 251 0.39 17.47 18.72
C GLY A 251 0.96 17.44 20.14
N LYS A 252 2.30 17.39 20.28
CA LYS A 252 3.02 17.23 21.54
C LYS A 252 2.64 15.95 22.30
N PHE A 253 2.29 14.91 21.57
CA PHE A 253 2.03 13.58 22.11
C PHE A 253 3.34 12.86 22.43
N ASN A 254 3.34 12.05 23.48
CA ASN A 254 4.46 11.16 23.79
C ASN A 254 4.45 9.91 22.87
N LYS A 255 5.53 9.13 22.90
CA LYS A 255 5.70 7.96 22.01
C LYS A 255 4.60 6.92 22.15
N VAL A 256 4.14 6.65 23.38
CA VAL A 256 3.06 5.68 23.67
C VAL A 256 1.72 6.19 23.15
N GLU A 257 1.43 7.47 23.35
CA GLU A 257 0.20 8.10 22.82
C GLU A 257 0.18 8.07 21.28
N ILE A 258 1.32 8.39 20.63
CA ILE A 258 1.45 8.31 19.17
C ILE A 258 1.19 6.88 18.68
N ALA A 259 1.80 5.87 19.30
CA ALA A 259 1.59 4.48 18.94
C ALA A 259 0.12 4.06 19.08
N ASN A 260 -0.56 4.52 20.14
CA ASN A 260 -2.00 4.26 20.36
C ASN A 260 -2.87 4.96 19.32
N ILE A 261 -2.55 6.20 18.93
CA ILE A 261 -3.26 6.92 17.86
C ILE A 261 -3.11 6.19 16.53
N LEU A 262 -1.88 5.74 16.20
CA LEU A 262 -1.61 4.97 14.99
C LEU A 262 -2.30 3.59 15.02
N PHE A 263 -2.39 2.96 16.18
CA PHE A 263 -3.12 1.71 16.38
C PHE A 263 -4.61 1.88 16.07
N ILE A 264 -5.26 2.89 16.68
CA ILE A 264 -6.66 3.22 16.41
C ILE A 264 -6.87 3.57 14.93
N SER A 265 -5.97 4.37 14.36
CA SER A 265 -5.98 4.76 12.95
C SER A 265 -5.95 3.55 12.01
N THR A 266 -5.13 2.55 12.32
CA THR A 266 -5.02 1.32 11.52
C THR A 266 -6.29 0.46 11.60
N ILE A 267 -6.88 0.33 12.78
CA ILE A 267 -8.17 -0.35 12.96
C ILE A 267 -9.25 0.38 12.15
N MET A 268 -9.31 1.71 12.27
CA MET A 268 -10.31 2.51 11.56
C MET A 268 -10.12 2.51 10.04
N MET A 269 -8.87 2.41 9.56
CA MET A 269 -8.58 2.19 8.14
C MET A 269 -9.16 0.85 7.65
N THR A 270 -9.05 -0.21 8.44
CA THR A 270 -9.60 -1.53 8.11
C THR A 270 -11.15 -1.50 8.09
N ILE A 271 -11.75 -0.88 9.10
CA ILE A 271 -13.20 -0.68 9.16
C ILE A 271 -13.69 0.17 7.97
N GLY A 272 -12.98 1.28 7.68
CA GLY A 272 -13.29 2.16 6.56
C GLY A 272 -13.27 1.44 5.21
N THR A 273 -12.26 0.60 4.97
CA THR A 273 -12.15 -0.18 3.73
C THR A 273 -13.32 -1.14 3.55
N THR A 274 -13.67 -1.85 4.62
CA THR A 274 -14.81 -2.79 4.61
C THR A 274 -16.13 -2.04 4.40
N SER A 275 -16.32 -0.93 5.12
CA SER A 275 -17.52 -0.09 5.02
C SER A 275 -17.68 0.51 3.62
N LEU A 276 -16.58 0.97 2.99
CA LEU A 276 -16.60 1.49 1.62
C LEU A 276 -17.03 0.42 0.61
N GLY A 277 -16.62 -0.83 0.79
CA GLY A 277 -17.10 -1.96 -0.02
C GLY A 277 -18.62 -2.12 0.08
N VAL A 278 -19.14 -2.20 1.31
CA VAL A 278 -20.59 -2.34 1.57
C VAL A 278 -21.38 -1.13 1.04
N ILE A 279 -20.86 0.09 1.27
CA ILE A 279 -21.47 1.33 0.76
C ILE A 279 -21.51 1.31 -0.77
N THR A 280 -20.43 0.86 -1.42
CA THR A 280 -20.36 0.77 -2.89
C THR A 280 -21.40 -0.19 -3.45
N ASP A 281 -21.56 -1.36 -2.83
CA ASP A 281 -22.57 -2.35 -3.25
C ASP A 281 -24.00 -1.84 -2.99
N TYR A 282 -24.23 -1.14 -1.89
CA TYR A 282 -25.53 -0.53 -1.60
C TYR A 282 -25.88 0.59 -2.58
N LEU A 283 -24.92 1.50 -2.87
CA LEU A 283 -25.13 2.63 -3.77
C LEU A 283 -25.25 2.22 -5.24
N ARG A 284 -24.75 1.03 -5.61
CA ARG A 284 -24.97 0.46 -6.94
C ARG A 284 -26.46 0.26 -7.25
N LYS A 285 -27.32 0.01 -6.25
CA LYS A 285 -28.77 -0.07 -6.41
C LYS A 285 -29.39 1.25 -6.90
N PHE A 286 -28.71 2.36 -6.67
CA PHE A 286 -29.11 3.70 -7.12
C PHE A 286 -28.31 4.15 -8.35
N ASN A 287 -27.73 3.21 -9.12
CA ASN A 287 -26.91 3.46 -10.32
C ASN A 287 -25.65 4.32 -10.07
N ILE A 288 -25.16 4.40 -8.81
CA ILE A 288 -23.91 5.09 -8.49
C ILE A 288 -22.75 4.12 -8.74
N SER A 289 -21.85 4.52 -9.64
CA SER A 289 -20.69 3.72 -10.00
C SER A 289 -19.63 3.71 -8.87
N PRO A 290 -18.76 2.69 -8.81
CA PRO A 290 -17.60 2.68 -7.88
C PRO A 290 -16.72 3.93 -7.98
N VAL A 291 -16.61 4.51 -9.18
CA VAL A 291 -15.88 5.77 -9.42
C VAL A 291 -16.57 6.97 -8.77
N GLY A 292 -17.91 7.00 -8.78
CA GLY A 292 -18.69 8.02 -8.07
C GLY A 292 -18.52 7.92 -6.55
N VAL A 293 -18.56 6.70 -6.01
CA VAL A 293 -18.33 6.46 -4.56
C VAL A 293 -16.90 6.86 -4.18
N MET A 294 -15.90 6.53 -5.00
CA MET A 294 -14.51 6.98 -4.83
C MET A 294 -14.43 8.51 -4.74
N GLY A 295 -15.06 9.21 -5.69
CA GLY A 295 -15.06 10.68 -5.70
C GLY A 295 -15.65 11.27 -4.43
N GLY A 296 -16.82 10.78 -3.98
CA GLY A 296 -17.45 11.22 -2.74
C GLY A 296 -16.57 10.94 -1.50
N ALA A 297 -16.00 9.76 -1.39
CA ALA A 297 -15.14 9.39 -0.27
C ALA A 297 -13.81 10.19 -0.26
N LEU A 298 -13.23 10.49 -1.43
CA LEU A 298 -12.03 11.31 -1.54
C LEU A 298 -12.31 12.80 -1.26
N PHE A 299 -13.52 13.28 -1.52
CA PHE A 299 -13.94 14.60 -1.03
C PHE A 299 -13.93 14.66 0.49
N VAL A 300 -14.49 13.64 1.14
CA VAL A 300 -14.48 13.53 2.61
C VAL A 300 -13.03 13.41 3.14
N PHE A 301 -12.12 12.73 2.43
CA PHE A 301 -10.70 12.63 2.79
C PHE A 301 -9.98 13.98 2.82
N ILE A 302 -10.34 14.92 1.94
CA ILE A 302 -9.73 16.26 1.88
C ILE A 302 -9.98 17.05 3.18
N ILE A 303 -11.12 16.86 3.83
CA ILE A 303 -11.52 17.64 5.02
C ILE A 303 -10.56 17.40 6.20
N PRO A 304 -10.39 16.17 6.72
CA PRO A 304 -9.44 15.92 7.81
C PRO A 304 -8.00 16.20 7.41
N LEU A 305 -7.61 15.96 6.15
CA LEU A 305 -6.28 16.33 5.65
C LEU A 305 -6.05 17.84 5.75
N THR A 306 -7.05 18.65 5.42
CA THR A 306 -6.97 20.11 5.57
C THR A 306 -6.81 20.52 7.03
N ILE A 307 -7.59 19.94 7.95
CA ILE A 307 -7.52 20.23 9.39
C ILE A 307 -6.12 19.90 9.94
N ILE A 308 -5.56 18.74 9.55
CA ILE A 308 -4.22 18.31 9.97
C ILE A 308 -3.15 19.24 9.36
N THR A 309 -3.25 19.56 8.07
CA THR A 309 -2.30 20.42 7.36
C THR A 309 -2.18 21.79 8.05
N PHE A 310 -3.31 22.41 8.37
CA PHE A 310 -3.31 23.73 8.99
C PHE A 310 -3.15 23.71 10.51
N GLY A 311 -3.13 22.53 11.14
CA GLY A 311 -2.97 22.38 12.58
C GLY A 311 -4.12 23.02 13.37
N ILE A 312 -5.34 23.01 12.82
CA ILE A 312 -6.52 23.68 13.43
C ILE A 312 -6.85 23.10 14.80
N MET A 313 -6.67 21.79 14.94
CA MET A 313 -6.95 21.03 16.18
C MET A 313 -5.77 20.10 16.50
N PRO A 314 -4.62 20.61 16.94
CA PRO A 314 -3.39 19.81 16.99
C PRO A 314 -3.42 18.66 18.01
N LYS A 315 -4.27 18.76 19.05
CA LYS A 315 -4.47 17.71 20.06
C LYS A 315 -5.64 16.78 19.79
N ALA A 316 -6.43 17.03 18.73
CA ALA A 316 -7.58 16.20 18.41
C ALA A 316 -7.15 14.93 17.68
N ILE A 317 -7.66 13.78 18.10
CA ILE A 317 -7.39 12.46 17.49
C ILE A 317 -8.33 12.22 16.30
N TRP A 318 -9.56 12.75 16.34
CA TRP A 318 -10.57 12.45 15.34
C TRP A 318 -10.19 12.81 13.89
N PRO A 319 -9.38 13.86 13.56
CA PRO A 319 -8.97 14.08 12.17
C PRO A 319 -8.12 12.94 11.62
N TRP A 320 -7.26 12.34 12.45
CA TRP A 320 -6.43 11.18 12.09
C TRP A 320 -7.28 9.94 11.87
N VAL A 321 -8.29 9.73 12.71
CA VAL A 321 -9.27 8.65 12.57
C VAL A 321 -10.08 8.82 11.27
N ALA A 322 -10.61 10.02 11.02
CA ALA A 322 -11.39 10.32 9.81
C ALA A 322 -10.55 10.18 8.53
N LEU A 323 -9.30 10.66 8.56
CA LEU A 323 -8.34 10.48 7.46
C LEU A 323 -8.12 8.99 7.18
N SER A 324 -7.94 8.19 8.22
CA SER A 324 -7.67 6.75 8.11
C SER A 324 -8.85 5.98 7.52
N ILE A 325 -10.08 6.27 7.94
CA ILE A 325 -11.32 5.65 7.42
C ILE A 325 -11.43 5.84 5.90
N THR A 326 -11.05 7.02 5.39
CA THR A 326 -11.20 7.36 3.98
C THR A 326 -9.94 7.14 3.13
N SER A 327 -8.80 6.83 3.76
CA SER A 327 -7.49 6.74 3.09
C SER A 327 -7.42 5.71 1.96
N LEU A 328 -8.14 4.60 2.09
CA LEU A 328 -8.17 3.55 1.07
C LEU A 328 -9.30 3.70 0.05
N ALA A 329 -10.05 4.81 0.05
CA ALA A 329 -11.07 5.09 -0.97
C ALA A 329 -10.50 5.10 -2.40
N ALA A 330 -9.24 5.48 -2.56
CA ALA A 330 -8.51 5.42 -3.83
C ALA A 330 -8.47 4.01 -4.44
N THR A 331 -8.60 2.95 -3.63
CA THR A 331 -8.61 1.55 -4.13
C THR A 331 -9.85 1.20 -4.94
N LEU A 332 -10.95 1.95 -4.78
CA LEU A 332 -12.14 1.79 -5.64
C LEU A 332 -11.84 2.08 -7.13
N ALA A 333 -10.76 2.81 -7.41
CA ALA A 333 -10.27 3.04 -8.75
C ALA A 333 -9.91 1.73 -9.48
N TYR A 334 -9.46 0.69 -8.77
CA TYR A 334 -9.10 -0.60 -9.39
C TYR A 334 -10.32 -1.23 -10.06
N ALA A 335 -11.41 -1.35 -9.33
CA ALA A 335 -12.67 -1.85 -9.86
C ALA A 335 -13.29 -0.88 -10.88
N GLY A 336 -13.21 0.43 -10.60
CA GLY A 336 -13.74 1.48 -11.45
C GLY A 336 -13.08 1.52 -12.83
N LEU A 337 -11.74 1.52 -12.88
CA LEU A 337 -11.01 1.58 -14.14
C LEU A 337 -11.13 0.26 -14.94
N SER A 338 -11.11 -0.88 -14.26
CA SER A 338 -11.20 -2.18 -14.93
C SER A 338 -12.48 -2.35 -15.74
N GLN A 339 -13.58 -1.67 -15.37
CA GLN A 339 -14.86 -1.72 -16.08
C GLN A 339 -14.84 -1.04 -17.47
N TYR A 340 -13.83 -0.20 -17.73
CA TYR A 340 -13.67 0.47 -19.03
C TYR A 340 -12.89 -0.35 -20.06
N PHE A 341 -12.37 -1.51 -19.65
CA PHE A 341 -11.55 -2.35 -20.50
C PHE A 341 -12.11 -3.77 -20.60
N PRO A 342 -11.80 -4.50 -21.69
CA PRO A 342 -12.11 -5.94 -21.78
C PRO A 342 -11.52 -6.71 -20.59
N THR A 343 -12.15 -7.83 -20.23
CA THR A 343 -11.73 -8.69 -19.10
C THR A 343 -10.26 -9.13 -19.19
N SER A 344 -9.74 -9.32 -20.41
CA SER A 344 -8.31 -9.60 -20.66
C SER A 344 -7.35 -8.48 -20.25
N TYR A 345 -7.83 -7.24 -20.10
CA TYR A 345 -7.04 -6.06 -19.70
C TYR A 345 -7.30 -5.66 -18.24
N ALA A 346 -8.36 -6.15 -17.59
CA ALA A 346 -8.82 -5.70 -16.28
C ALA A 346 -7.74 -5.80 -15.20
N ALA A 347 -7.01 -6.91 -15.15
CA ALA A 347 -5.90 -7.08 -14.19
C ALA A 347 -4.76 -6.07 -14.43
N ARG A 348 -4.46 -5.76 -15.70
CA ARG A 348 -3.43 -4.80 -16.07
C ARG A 348 -3.86 -3.35 -15.80
N ALA A 349 -5.15 -3.05 -15.93
CA ALA A 349 -5.70 -1.76 -15.54
C ALA A 349 -5.55 -1.52 -14.02
N SER A 350 -5.84 -2.55 -13.20
CA SER A 350 -5.59 -2.50 -11.75
C SER A 350 -4.11 -2.32 -11.43
N THR A 351 -3.22 -3.04 -12.13
CA THR A 351 -1.76 -2.89 -11.95
C THR A 351 -1.27 -1.50 -12.34
N ALA A 352 -1.84 -0.88 -13.38
CA ALA A 352 -1.49 0.47 -13.80
C ALA A 352 -1.84 1.52 -12.73
N ILE A 353 -2.99 1.42 -12.08
CA ILE A 353 -3.37 2.26 -10.94
C ILE A 353 -2.43 2.00 -9.75
N ASN A 354 -2.17 0.73 -9.44
CA ASN A 354 -1.31 0.35 -8.32
C ASN A 354 0.10 0.93 -8.46
N LEU A 355 0.68 0.85 -9.67
CA LEU A 355 1.99 1.42 -9.96
C LEU A 355 2.02 2.93 -9.69
N ILE A 356 1.03 3.68 -10.18
CA ILE A 356 0.98 5.13 -9.93
C ILE A 356 0.80 5.43 -8.45
N CYS A 357 -0.04 4.68 -7.73
CA CYS A 357 -0.24 4.86 -6.30
C CYS A 357 1.08 4.71 -5.52
N PHE A 358 1.88 3.68 -5.81
CA PHE A 358 3.17 3.48 -5.14
C PHE A 358 4.24 4.46 -5.57
N LEU A 359 4.29 4.85 -6.85
CA LEU A 359 5.18 5.91 -7.31
C LEU A 359 4.84 7.25 -6.66
N MET A 360 3.56 7.57 -6.54
CA MET A 360 3.10 8.77 -5.83
C MET A 360 3.37 8.68 -4.33
N ALA A 361 3.32 7.50 -3.71
CA ALA A 361 3.72 7.31 -2.32
C ALA A 361 5.22 7.59 -2.13
N PHE A 362 6.07 7.12 -3.05
CA PHE A 362 7.50 7.48 -3.07
C PHE A 362 7.69 8.99 -3.19
N VAL A 363 7.07 9.61 -4.21
CA VAL A 363 7.17 11.05 -4.45
C VAL A 363 6.66 11.85 -3.24
N ALA A 364 5.49 11.50 -2.70
CA ALA A 364 4.90 12.21 -1.57
C ALA A 364 5.77 12.09 -0.31
N GLN A 365 6.24 10.89 -0.01
CA GLN A 365 7.00 10.64 1.21
C GLN A 365 8.35 11.35 1.22
N TYR A 366 9.07 11.35 0.08
CA TYR A 366 10.32 12.08 -0.09
C TYR A 366 10.10 13.59 -0.15
N THR A 367 9.18 14.06 -1.00
CA THR A 367 8.96 15.50 -1.24
C THR A 367 8.46 16.21 0.01
N ILE A 368 7.61 15.59 0.84
CA ILE A 368 7.19 16.17 2.12
C ILE A 368 8.42 16.41 3.00
N GLY A 369 9.32 15.45 3.14
CA GLY A 369 10.55 15.58 3.91
C GLY A 369 11.49 16.66 3.36
N PHE A 370 11.66 16.69 2.05
CA PHE A 370 12.45 17.70 1.35
C PHE A 370 11.91 19.11 1.59
N ILE A 371 10.59 19.31 1.46
CA ILE A 371 9.96 20.63 1.69
C ILE A 371 10.09 21.04 3.17
N ILE A 372 9.85 20.13 4.11
CA ILE A 372 10.02 20.39 5.56
C ILE A 372 11.45 20.86 5.84
N GLN A 373 12.45 20.17 5.30
CA GLN A 373 13.85 20.53 5.48
C GLN A 373 14.23 21.85 4.79
N MET A 374 13.62 22.14 3.65
CA MET A 374 13.84 23.39 2.94
C MET A 374 13.26 24.61 3.67
N VAL A 375 12.15 24.44 4.40
CA VAL A 375 11.54 25.50 5.23
C VAL A 375 12.32 25.75 6.52
N GLU A 376 12.89 24.69 7.11
CA GLU A 376 13.67 24.78 8.35
C GLU A 376 15.02 24.07 8.21
N PRO A 377 15.95 24.65 7.45
CA PRO A 377 17.27 24.07 7.22
C PRO A 377 18.05 23.95 8.53
N GLY A 378 18.79 22.83 8.66
CA GLY A 378 19.62 22.54 9.83
C GLY A 378 18.91 21.89 11.01
N LYS A 379 17.58 21.80 11.03
CA LYS A 379 16.85 21.02 12.05
C LYS A 379 16.90 19.53 11.73
N GLN A 380 16.93 18.71 12.79
CA GLN A 380 16.84 17.26 12.71
C GLN A 380 15.49 16.74 13.26
N SER A 381 14.85 17.50 14.16
CA SER A 381 13.56 17.18 14.77
C SER A 381 12.89 18.44 15.31
N GLY A 382 11.64 18.35 15.75
CA GLY A 382 10.91 19.46 16.34
C GLY A 382 10.54 20.54 15.32
N TYR A 383 10.14 20.14 14.13
CA TYR A 383 9.74 21.04 13.06
C TYR A 383 8.45 21.81 13.41
N SER A 384 8.36 23.06 12.93
CA SER A 384 7.20 23.90 13.18
C SER A 384 6.01 23.49 12.30
N ILE A 385 4.82 23.98 12.70
CA ILE A 385 3.60 23.78 11.88
C ILE A 385 3.77 24.36 10.47
N LYS A 386 4.53 25.47 10.29
CA LYS A 386 4.77 26.05 8.97
C LYS A 386 5.50 25.10 8.03
N ALA A 387 6.45 24.32 8.54
CA ALA A 387 7.16 23.32 7.74
C ALA A 387 6.22 22.19 7.28
N TYR A 388 5.36 21.69 8.19
CA TYR A 388 4.33 20.70 7.82
C TYR A 388 3.26 21.28 6.90
N GLN A 389 2.84 22.55 7.11
CA GLN A 389 1.91 23.23 6.21
C GLN A 389 2.44 23.32 4.78
N ALA A 390 3.72 23.61 4.62
CA ALA A 390 4.34 23.64 3.30
C ALA A 390 4.34 22.24 2.64
N GLY A 391 4.81 21.20 3.36
CA GLY A 391 4.90 19.83 2.83
C GLY A 391 3.54 19.21 2.55
N PHE A 392 2.64 19.20 3.54
CA PHE A 392 1.29 18.63 3.40
C PHE A 392 0.41 19.49 2.46
N GLY A 393 0.55 20.82 2.56
CA GLY A 393 -0.19 21.77 1.75
C GLY A 393 0.11 21.63 0.26
N PHE A 394 1.35 21.31 -0.12
CA PHE A 394 1.70 21.00 -1.51
C PHE A 394 0.87 19.83 -2.05
N PHE A 395 0.78 18.71 -1.32
CA PHE A 395 -0.01 17.56 -1.73
C PHE A 395 -1.52 17.78 -1.59
N LEU A 396 -1.96 18.56 -0.62
CA LEU A 396 -3.37 18.99 -0.51
C LEU A 396 -3.77 19.81 -1.73
N GLY A 397 -2.91 20.72 -2.22
CA GLY A 397 -3.11 21.49 -3.44
C GLY A 397 -3.19 20.63 -4.70
N LEU A 398 -2.24 19.67 -4.84
CA LEU A 398 -2.27 18.71 -5.94
C LEU A 398 -3.53 17.84 -5.92
N LEU A 399 -3.96 17.41 -4.73
CA LEU A 399 -5.17 16.63 -4.55
C LEU A 399 -6.41 17.46 -4.92
N ALA A 400 -6.50 18.72 -4.51
CA ALA A 400 -7.60 19.62 -4.86
C ALA A 400 -7.68 19.84 -6.38
N ILE A 401 -6.55 20.09 -7.03
CA ILE A 401 -6.48 20.25 -8.49
C ILE A 401 -6.93 18.97 -9.20
N SER A 402 -6.40 17.82 -8.78
CA SER A 402 -6.77 16.55 -9.39
C SER A 402 -8.24 16.20 -9.16
N TYR A 403 -8.81 16.60 -8.01
CA TYR A 403 -10.23 16.44 -7.72
C TYR A 403 -11.12 17.29 -8.63
N ILE A 404 -10.74 18.56 -8.87
CA ILE A 404 -11.43 19.46 -9.80
C ILE A 404 -11.41 18.85 -11.21
N ILE A 405 -10.25 18.40 -11.67
CA ILE A 405 -10.10 17.74 -12.99
C ILE A 405 -11.00 16.50 -13.08
N PHE A 406 -11.02 15.67 -12.04
CA PHE A 406 -11.87 14.50 -11.98
C PHE A 406 -13.35 14.84 -12.09
N VAL A 407 -13.82 15.87 -11.39
CA VAL A 407 -15.21 16.34 -11.45
C VAL A 407 -15.56 16.86 -12.85
N ILE A 408 -14.72 17.73 -13.42
CA ILE A 408 -14.93 18.27 -14.78
C ILE A 408 -15.02 17.12 -15.80
N MET A 409 -14.05 16.19 -15.79
CA MET A 409 -14.05 15.06 -16.71
C MET A 409 -15.25 14.14 -16.50
N SER A 410 -15.71 13.97 -15.26
CA SER A 410 -16.91 13.16 -14.97
C SER A 410 -18.19 13.80 -15.50
N ILE A 411 -18.34 15.12 -15.40
CA ILE A 411 -19.47 15.87 -15.98
C ILE A 411 -19.48 15.75 -17.51
N ILE A 412 -18.30 15.90 -18.15
CA ILE A 412 -18.19 15.74 -19.61
C ILE A 412 -18.62 14.33 -20.05
N GLU A 413 -18.27 13.29 -19.32
CA GLU A 413 -18.65 11.92 -19.66
C GLU A 413 -20.16 11.69 -19.51
N ILE A 414 -20.78 12.23 -18.45
CA ILE A 414 -22.25 12.14 -18.25
C ILE A 414 -22.97 12.82 -19.41
N ASN A 415 -22.59 14.06 -19.75
CA ASN A 415 -23.21 14.81 -20.84
C ASN A 415 -23.09 14.11 -22.20
N LYS A 416 -21.95 13.44 -22.47
CA LYS A 416 -21.78 12.66 -23.71
C LYS A 416 -22.70 11.45 -23.79
N LYS A 417 -22.95 10.78 -22.66
CA LYS A 417 -23.89 9.65 -22.61
C LYS A 417 -25.33 10.10 -22.82
N ASP A 418 -25.71 11.22 -22.24
CA ASP A 418 -27.07 11.77 -22.38
C ASP A 418 -27.38 12.23 -23.83
N ILE A 419 -26.38 12.79 -24.53
CA ILE A 419 -26.50 13.17 -25.95
C ILE A 419 -26.61 11.92 -26.84
N GLY A 420 -25.75 10.90 -26.63
CA GLY A 420 -25.77 9.67 -27.41
C GLY A 420 -27.02 8.80 -27.19
N THR A 421 -27.72 8.94 -26.07
CA THR A 421 -29.03 8.28 -25.85
C THR A 421 -30.17 9.04 -26.49
N LYS A 422 -30.07 10.35 -26.69
CA LYS A 422 -31.10 11.12 -27.41
C LYS A 422 -31.04 10.94 -28.92
N ASP A 423 -29.86 10.73 -29.49
CA ASP A 423 -29.71 10.49 -30.95
C ASP A 423 -30.11 9.06 -31.40
N ASN A 424 -30.16 8.09 -30.48
CA ASN A 424 -30.61 6.72 -30.77
C ASN A 424 -32.10 6.45 -30.45
N GLY A 425 -32.85 7.48 -30.10
CA GLY A 425 -34.25 7.43 -29.67
C GLY A 425 -35.24 8.06 -30.67
N VAL A 426 -34.83 8.21 -31.97
CA VAL A 426 -35.71 8.61 -33.08
C VAL A 426 -35.92 7.49 -34.05
#